data_b2b30403c1ad0da8d75e1b184374866d
#
_entry.id   b2b30403c1ad0da8d75e1b184374866d
#
_cell.length_a   1.000
_cell.length_b   1.000
_cell.length_c   1.000
_cell.angle_alpha   90.00
_cell.angle_beta   90.00
_cell.angle_gamma   90.00
#
_symmetry.space_group_name_H-M   'P 1'
#
loop_
_entity.id
_entity.type
_entity.pdbx_description
1 polymer ?
#
loop_
_entity_poly.entity_id
_entity_poly.type
_entity_poly.pdbx_seq_one_letter_code
_entity_poly.pdbx_strand_id
1 'polypeptide(L)'
;MGKHNRKNHNKKSFKGIVNFSNKRDPFLECEKINHLIKCKNYIINYLHGDVVEFEILNRKRKGFYTANIIGLVTRDKLEYVGTIQINKNFAFALIDDRKVHTDIFIPSTNIGEAEDGDKVIIKILDWKKQDLSPIGKVEKILGKPGEHETEIDSILSKN
;
A
#
# COMPACT_ATOMS: atom_id res chain seq x y z
N MET A 1 -36.51 7.67 3.89
CA MET A 1 -35.91 6.60 4.47
C MET A 1 -35.47 5.53 3.53
N GLY A 2 -36.34 4.69 3.00
CA GLY A 2 -35.92 3.67 2.05
C GLY A 2 -35.31 4.20 0.77
N LYS A 3 -35.51 5.47 0.48
CA LYS A 3 -35.04 6.06 -0.75
C LYS A 3 -33.50 6.14 -0.85
N HIS A 4 -32.84 6.34 0.26
CA HIS A 4 -31.38 6.44 0.26
C HIS A 4 -30.71 5.10 -0.09
N ASN A 5 -31.28 4.02 0.39
CA ASN A 5 -30.75 2.68 0.11
C ASN A 5 -30.90 2.32 -1.36
N ARG A 6 -31.97 2.75 -2.01
CA ARG A 6 -32.20 2.48 -3.41
C ARG A 6 -31.13 3.12 -4.30
N LYS A 7 -30.73 4.34 -3.97
CA LYS A 7 -29.69 5.03 -4.73
C LYS A 7 -28.36 4.29 -4.66
N ASN A 8 -28.05 3.72 -3.52
CA ASN A 8 -26.83 2.97 -3.35
C ASN A 8 -26.81 1.68 -4.16
N HIS A 9 -27.96 1.04 -4.34
CA HIS A 9 -28.05 -0.18 -5.14
C HIS A 9 -27.76 0.04 -6.61
N ASN A 10 -27.99 1.25 -7.10
CA ASN A 10 -27.79 1.55 -8.51
C ASN A 10 -26.41 2.08 -8.84
N LYS A 11 -25.57 2.26 -7.83
CA LYS A 11 -24.21 2.71 -8.07
C LYS A 11 -23.36 1.59 -8.65
N LYS A 12 -22.77 1.88 -9.80
CA LYS A 12 -21.83 0.97 -10.41
C LYS A 12 -20.52 0.99 -9.67
N SER A 13 -19.94 -0.19 -9.51
CA SER A 13 -18.58 -0.29 -9.04
C SER A 13 -17.68 -0.74 -10.19
N PHE A 14 -16.41 -0.41 -10.06
CA PHE A 14 -15.39 -0.69 -11.06
C PHE A 14 -14.18 -1.31 -10.36
N LYS A 15 -13.37 -2.00 -11.13
CA LYS A 15 -12.07 -2.50 -10.65
C LYS A 15 -10.98 -1.67 -11.32
N GLY A 16 -10.00 -1.31 -10.53
CA GLY A 16 -8.87 -0.54 -11.04
C GLY A 16 -7.62 -0.80 -10.23
N ILE A 17 -6.52 -0.24 -10.71
CA ILE A 17 -5.21 -0.41 -10.10
C ILE A 17 -4.81 0.90 -9.44
N VAL A 18 -4.39 0.82 -8.18
CA VAL A 18 -3.90 1.98 -7.45
C VAL A 18 -2.52 2.35 -7.96
N ASN A 19 -2.36 3.62 -8.29
CA ASN A 19 -1.08 4.14 -8.77
C ASN A 19 -0.62 5.29 -7.88
N PHE A 20 0.55 5.13 -7.29
CA PHE A 20 1.23 6.18 -6.55
C PHE A 20 2.44 6.64 -7.36
N SER A 21 2.22 7.54 -8.30
CA SER A 21 3.35 8.12 -9.03
C SER A 21 4.21 8.96 -8.11
N ASN A 22 3.59 9.51 -7.08
CA ASN A 22 4.29 10.05 -5.92
C ASN A 22 3.53 9.65 -4.66
N LYS A 23 4.13 9.85 -3.50
CA LYS A 23 3.57 9.35 -2.23
C LYS A 23 2.29 10.05 -1.79
N ARG A 24 1.91 11.14 -2.42
CA ARG A 24 0.83 11.98 -1.92
C ARG A 24 -0.43 11.98 -2.76
N ASP A 25 -0.35 11.52 -3.98
CA ASP A 25 -1.45 11.75 -4.91
C ASP A 25 -1.81 10.48 -5.66
N PRO A 26 -2.46 9.53 -4.97
CA PRO A 26 -2.86 8.29 -5.62
C PRO A 26 -3.98 8.51 -6.62
N PHE A 27 -3.91 7.77 -7.72
CA PHE A 27 -4.99 7.74 -8.68
C PHE A 27 -5.26 6.30 -9.08
N LEU A 28 -6.38 6.09 -9.77
CA LEU A 28 -6.82 4.76 -10.16
C LEU A 28 -6.75 4.62 -11.67
N GLU A 29 -6.21 3.50 -12.12
CA GLU A 29 -6.19 3.14 -13.54
C GLU A 29 -7.28 2.13 -13.80
N CYS A 30 -8.17 2.45 -14.72
CA CYS A 30 -9.30 1.59 -15.05
C CYS A 30 -9.52 1.62 -16.56
N GLU A 31 -9.51 0.42 -17.19
CA GLU A 31 -9.66 0.32 -18.63
C GLU A 31 -10.98 0.88 -19.15
N LYS A 32 -12.01 0.76 -18.36
CA LYS A 32 -13.35 1.20 -18.76
C LYS A 32 -13.57 2.70 -18.68
N ILE A 33 -12.66 3.41 -18.03
CA ILE A 33 -12.80 4.84 -17.80
C ILE A 33 -11.58 5.56 -18.38
N ASN A 34 -11.83 6.33 -19.41
CA ASN A 34 -10.75 7.04 -20.12
C ASN A 34 -10.60 8.47 -19.61
N HIS A 35 -10.46 8.60 -18.31
CA HIS A 35 -10.24 9.88 -17.63
C HIS A 35 -9.40 9.66 -16.39
N LEU A 36 -8.76 10.70 -15.93
CA LEU A 36 -8.05 10.64 -14.66
C LEU A 36 -9.05 10.40 -13.54
N ILE A 37 -8.72 9.44 -12.66
CA ILE A 37 -9.56 9.10 -11.52
C ILE A 37 -8.75 9.31 -10.26
N LYS A 38 -9.10 10.30 -9.47
CA LYS A 38 -8.42 10.57 -8.21
C LYS A 38 -9.18 9.96 -7.05
N CYS A 39 -8.46 9.52 -6.05
CA CYS A 39 -9.08 9.00 -4.83
C CYS A 39 -9.64 10.14 -4.01
N LYS A 40 -10.80 9.92 -3.40
CA LYS A 40 -11.42 10.89 -2.51
C LYS A 40 -10.48 11.32 -1.40
N ASN A 41 -9.78 10.35 -0.81
CA ASN A 41 -8.80 10.59 0.22
C ASN A 41 -7.42 10.33 -0.35
N TYR A 42 -6.47 11.19 -0.04
CA TYR A 42 -5.09 10.96 -0.44
C TYR A 42 -4.34 10.04 0.54
N ILE A 43 -4.90 9.86 1.73
CA ILE A 43 -4.38 8.87 2.68
C ILE A 43 -5.28 7.64 2.57
N ILE A 44 -4.74 6.57 2.03
CA ILE A 44 -5.50 5.35 1.80
C ILE A 44 -4.70 4.15 2.29
N ASN A 45 -5.42 3.11 2.70
CA ASN A 45 -4.84 1.86 3.18
C ASN A 45 -4.64 0.89 2.03
N TYR A 46 -4.05 1.38 0.96
CA TYR A 46 -3.77 0.61 -0.24
C TYR A 46 -2.39 0.98 -0.74
N LEU A 47 -1.75 0.05 -1.42
CA LEU A 47 -0.40 0.23 -1.92
C LEU A 47 -0.40 0.31 -3.44
N HIS A 48 0.68 0.87 -3.98
CA HIS A 48 0.86 0.93 -5.42
C HIS A 48 0.75 -0.47 -6.03
N GLY A 49 -0.06 -0.60 -7.05
CA GLY A 49 -0.28 -1.87 -7.72
C GLY A 49 -1.44 -2.69 -7.19
N ASP A 50 -2.03 -2.30 -6.05
CA ASP A 50 -3.20 -3.01 -5.54
C ASP A 50 -4.35 -2.91 -6.53
N VAL A 51 -5.05 -4.02 -6.71
CA VAL A 51 -6.30 -4.02 -7.47
C VAL A 51 -7.43 -3.82 -6.47
N VAL A 52 -8.23 -2.79 -6.72
CA VAL A 52 -9.29 -2.40 -5.81
C VAL A 52 -10.62 -2.28 -6.53
N GLU A 53 -11.68 -2.40 -5.77
CA GLU A 53 -13.02 -2.07 -6.21
C GLU A 53 -13.32 -0.64 -5.77
N PHE A 54 -13.89 0.17 -6.66
CA PHE A 54 -14.19 1.56 -6.33
C PHE A 54 -15.49 2.00 -7.01
N GLU A 55 -16.03 3.09 -6.51
CA GLU A 55 -17.20 3.74 -7.09
C GLU A 55 -16.85 5.18 -7.41
N ILE A 56 -17.50 5.73 -8.43
CA ILE A 56 -17.34 7.13 -8.80
C ILE A 56 -18.29 7.96 -7.94
N LEU A 57 -17.76 8.91 -7.21
CA LEU A 57 -18.55 9.80 -6.36
C LEU A 57 -19.07 10.99 -7.13
N ASN A 58 -18.18 11.68 -7.82
CA ASN A 58 -18.50 12.86 -8.59
C ASN A 58 -18.08 12.64 -10.01
N ARG A 59 -18.92 13.13 -10.91
CA ARG A 59 -18.58 13.15 -12.30
C ARG A 59 -17.44 14.14 -12.52
N LYS A 60 -16.84 14.02 -13.67
CA LYS A 60 -15.72 14.81 -14.12
C LYS A 60 -15.84 16.27 -13.70
N ARG A 61 -14.96 16.67 -12.83
CA ARG A 61 -14.83 18.03 -12.35
C ARG A 61 -13.39 18.42 -12.62
N LYS A 62 -13.18 19.56 -13.29
CA LYS A 62 -11.82 20.01 -13.63
C LYS A 62 -10.98 18.96 -14.35
N GLY A 63 -11.64 18.11 -15.15
CA GLY A 63 -10.94 17.13 -15.95
C GLY A 63 -10.67 15.79 -15.29
N PHE A 64 -11.23 15.53 -14.12
CA PHE A 64 -11.03 14.22 -13.47
C PHE A 64 -12.28 13.79 -12.71
N TYR A 65 -12.35 12.47 -12.48
CA TYR A 65 -13.36 11.90 -11.61
C TYR A 65 -12.80 11.77 -10.21
N THR A 66 -13.69 11.77 -9.22
CA THR A 66 -13.35 11.46 -7.84
C THR A 66 -13.96 10.11 -7.48
N ALA A 67 -13.15 9.23 -6.91
CA ALA A 67 -13.58 7.88 -6.58
C ALA A 67 -13.41 7.60 -5.09
N ASN A 68 -14.26 6.69 -4.61
CA ASN A 68 -14.15 6.12 -3.27
C ASN A 68 -13.81 4.65 -3.42
N ILE A 69 -12.72 4.21 -2.80
CA ILE A 69 -12.33 2.80 -2.83
C ILE A 69 -13.20 2.04 -1.85
N ILE A 70 -13.84 0.98 -2.36
CA ILE A 70 -14.72 0.13 -1.56
C ILE A 70 -13.91 -0.94 -0.84
N GLY A 71 -12.98 -1.58 -1.54
CA GLY A 71 -12.16 -2.61 -0.93
C GLY A 71 -11.08 -3.15 -1.83
N LEU A 72 -10.21 -3.96 -1.25
CA LEU A 72 -9.11 -4.62 -1.94
C LEU A 72 -9.63 -5.85 -2.67
N VAL A 73 -9.25 -6.00 -3.93
CA VAL A 73 -9.53 -7.21 -4.70
C VAL A 73 -8.35 -8.16 -4.60
N THR A 74 -7.17 -7.69 -5.01
CA THR A 74 -5.93 -8.48 -4.90
C THR A 74 -4.74 -7.59 -4.60
N ARG A 75 -3.77 -8.17 -3.93
CA ARG A 75 -2.46 -7.56 -3.70
C ARG A 75 -1.41 -8.58 -4.05
N ASP A 76 -0.80 -8.42 -5.21
CA ASP A 76 0.15 -9.40 -5.71
C ASP A 76 1.52 -9.28 -5.04
N LYS A 77 1.95 -8.06 -4.76
CA LYS A 77 3.23 -7.83 -4.11
C LYS A 77 3.06 -7.78 -2.60
N LEU A 78 3.53 -8.81 -1.91
CA LEU A 78 3.42 -8.93 -0.45
C LEU A 78 4.75 -8.70 0.26
N GLU A 79 5.86 -8.76 -0.46
CA GLU A 79 7.20 -8.65 0.14
C GLU A 79 7.90 -7.40 -0.35
N TYR A 80 8.58 -6.75 0.57
CA TYR A 80 9.28 -5.49 0.29
C TYR A 80 10.64 -5.49 0.98
N VAL A 81 11.58 -4.84 0.35
CA VAL A 81 12.90 -4.63 0.94
C VAL A 81 12.88 -3.31 1.71
N GLY A 82 13.45 -3.31 2.88
CA GLY A 82 13.53 -2.10 3.69
C GLY A 82 14.56 -2.19 4.78
N THR A 83 14.65 -1.13 5.56
CA THR A 83 15.55 -1.04 6.69
C THR A 83 14.71 -1.03 7.97
N ILE A 84 15.02 -1.92 8.90
CA ILE A 84 14.26 -2.02 10.14
C ILE A 84 14.80 -1.03 11.18
N GLN A 85 13.88 -0.36 11.85
CA GLN A 85 14.16 0.52 12.98
C GLN A 85 13.44 -0.04 14.19
N ILE A 86 14.21 -0.45 15.19
CA ILE A 86 13.66 -1.15 16.35
C ILE A 86 13.55 -0.19 17.52
N ASN A 87 12.37 -0.17 18.13
CA ASN A 87 12.10 0.48 19.39
C ASN A 87 11.99 -0.58 20.47
N LYS A 88 11.65 -0.18 21.69
CA LYS A 88 11.65 -1.11 22.83
C LYS A 88 10.80 -2.36 22.60
N ASN A 89 9.58 -2.19 22.07
CA ASN A 89 8.63 -3.30 21.97
C ASN A 89 8.10 -3.52 20.56
N PHE A 90 8.57 -2.77 19.61
CA PHE A 90 8.10 -2.89 18.23
C PHE A 90 9.14 -2.31 17.28
N ALA A 91 8.88 -2.43 16.01
CA ALA A 91 9.75 -1.86 14.99
C ALA A 91 8.92 -1.30 13.84
N PHE A 92 9.55 -0.47 13.03
CA PHE A 92 9.03 -0.07 11.73
C PHE A 92 10.05 -0.42 10.68
N ALA A 93 9.57 -0.80 9.51
CA ALA A 93 10.42 -0.99 8.35
C ALA A 93 10.21 0.17 7.38
N LEU A 94 11.30 0.85 7.06
CA LEU A 94 11.33 1.91 6.06
C LEU A 94 11.59 1.24 4.72
N ILE A 95 10.60 1.28 3.84
CA ILE A 95 10.64 0.53 2.59
C ILE A 95 11.43 1.30 1.54
N ASP A 96 12.29 0.60 0.81
CA ASP A 96 13.16 1.21 -0.20
C ASP A 96 12.39 1.69 -1.44
N ASP A 97 11.31 1.01 -1.79
CA ASP A 97 10.50 1.36 -2.94
C ASP A 97 9.84 2.73 -2.73
N ARG A 98 10.15 3.68 -3.59
CA ARG A 98 9.66 5.05 -3.48
C ARG A 98 8.16 5.17 -3.62
N LYS A 99 7.51 4.18 -4.24
CA LYS A 99 6.06 4.20 -4.42
C LYS A 99 5.30 3.73 -3.20
N VAL A 100 5.99 3.16 -2.22
CA VAL A 100 5.37 2.78 -0.95
C VAL A 100 5.28 4.02 -0.08
N HIS A 101 4.06 4.41 0.26
CA HIS A 101 3.78 5.68 0.90
C HIS A 101 3.75 5.61 2.43
N THR A 102 4.03 4.46 2.99
CA THR A 102 3.95 4.24 4.43
C THR A 102 5.07 3.33 4.91
N ASP A 103 5.42 3.46 6.18
CA ASP A 103 6.28 2.48 6.84
C ASP A 103 5.45 1.26 7.20
N ILE A 104 6.10 0.13 7.43
CA ILE A 104 5.41 -1.09 7.83
C ILE A 104 5.68 -1.34 9.31
N PHE A 105 4.62 -1.49 10.09
CA PHE A 105 4.71 -1.76 11.51
C PHE A 105 5.03 -3.23 11.76
N ILE A 106 6.03 -3.48 12.59
CA ILE A 106 6.50 -4.83 12.91
C ILE A 106 6.34 -5.04 14.42
N PRO A 107 5.34 -5.80 14.86
CA PRO A 107 5.22 -6.13 16.29
C PRO A 107 6.44 -6.89 16.79
N SER A 108 6.71 -6.83 18.08
CA SER A 108 7.90 -7.45 18.67
C SER A 108 8.03 -8.92 18.32
N THR A 109 6.91 -9.64 18.25
CA THR A 109 6.91 -11.07 17.94
C THR A 109 7.30 -11.36 16.49
N ASN A 110 7.27 -10.35 15.63
CA ASN A 110 7.52 -10.50 14.20
C ASN A 110 8.90 -9.99 13.76
N ILE A 111 9.70 -9.51 14.70
CA ILE A 111 11.03 -8.97 14.41
C ILE A 111 12.04 -10.08 14.13
N GLY A 112 11.90 -11.21 14.84
CA GLY A 112 12.83 -12.31 14.71
C GLY A 112 14.21 -11.95 15.23
N GLU A 113 15.22 -12.33 14.46
CA GLU A 113 16.60 -12.09 14.82
C GLU A 113 17.16 -10.79 14.24
N ALA A 114 16.34 -9.99 13.61
CA ALA A 114 16.79 -8.74 13.03
C ALA A 114 17.22 -7.76 14.12
N GLU A 115 18.23 -6.98 13.78
CA GLU A 115 18.77 -5.95 14.66
C GLU A 115 18.50 -4.57 14.04
N ASP A 116 18.53 -3.56 14.87
CA ASP A 116 18.26 -2.19 14.43
C ASP A 116 19.21 -1.80 13.28
N GLY A 117 18.64 -1.29 12.21
CA GLY A 117 19.39 -0.89 11.05
C GLY A 117 19.63 -1.97 10.00
N ASP A 118 19.20 -3.21 10.27
CA ASP A 118 19.37 -4.29 9.30
C ASP A 118 18.55 -4.04 8.04
N LYS A 119 19.11 -4.45 6.91
CA LYS A 119 18.37 -4.52 5.66
C LYS A 119 17.63 -5.86 5.64
N VAL A 120 16.33 -5.80 5.43
CA VAL A 120 15.44 -6.97 5.59
C VAL A 120 14.44 -7.05 4.46
N ILE A 121 13.89 -8.25 4.28
CA ILE A 121 12.67 -8.45 3.49
C ILE A 121 11.52 -8.52 4.48
N ILE A 122 10.51 -7.71 4.24
CA ILE A 122 9.32 -7.63 5.06
C ILE A 122 8.14 -8.19 4.28
N LYS A 123 7.38 -9.06 4.91
CA LYS A 123 6.12 -9.55 4.35
C LYS A 123 4.95 -8.84 5.02
N ILE A 124 4.06 -8.28 4.20
CA ILE A 124 2.85 -7.64 4.72
C ILE A 124 1.85 -8.73 5.09
N LEU A 125 1.31 -8.64 6.29
CA LEU A 125 0.35 -9.61 6.82
C LEU A 125 -1.08 -9.07 6.76
N ASP A 126 -1.27 -7.81 7.15
CA ASP A 126 -2.61 -7.24 7.26
C ASP A 126 -2.52 -5.72 7.31
N TRP A 127 -3.61 -5.07 6.91
CA TRP A 127 -3.72 -3.61 7.03
C TRP A 127 -5.17 -3.27 7.34
N LYS A 128 -5.46 -3.05 8.61
CA LYS A 128 -6.82 -2.71 9.04
C LYS A 128 -7.13 -1.26 8.69
N LYS A 129 -8.41 -0.99 8.46
CA LYS A 129 -8.85 0.33 8.01
C LYS A 129 -8.43 1.47 8.92
N GLN A 130 -8.45 1.25 10.22
CA GLN A 130 -8.14 2.29 11.20
C GLN A 130 -6.65 2.47 11.43
N ASP A 131 -5.80 1.59 10.90
CA ASP A 131 -4.37 1.64 11.15
C ASP A 131 -3.68 2.54 10.13
N LEU A 132 -2.72 3.32 10.60
CA LEU A 132 -1.94 4.20 9.73
C LEU A 132 -0.94 3.42 8.88
N SER A 133 -0.50 2.27 9.37
CA SER A 133 0.51 1.44 8.70
C SER A 133 0.05 0.00 8.66
N PRO A 134 0.44 -0.74 7.61
CA PRO A 134 0.18 -2.18 7.60
C PRO A 134 1.06 -2.88 8.61
N ILE A 135 0.64 -4.08 9.01
CA ILE A 135 1.40 -4.94 9.89
C ILE A 135 2.18 -5.93 9.04
N GLY A 136 3.45 -6.11 9.37
CA GLY A 136 4.29 -7.05 8.68
C GLY A 136 5.16 -7.86 9.59
N LYS A 137 5.97 -8.71 9.00
CA LYS A 137 6.98 -9.49 9.71
C LYS A 137 8.27 -9.53 8.90
N VAL A 138 9.38 -9.71 9.61
CA VAL A 138 10.67 -9.92 8.97
C VAL A 138 10.69 -11.33 8.39
N GLU A 139 10.80 -11.40 7.09
CA GLU A 139 10.87 -12.68 6.38
C GLU A 139 12.31 -13.15 6.27
N LYS A 140 13.24 -12.22 6.03
CA LYS A 140 14.63 -12.54 5.81
C LYS A 140 15.50 -11.35 6.13
N ILE A 141 16.67 -11.59 6.71
CA ILE A 141 17.68 -10.56 6.95
C ILE A 141 18.65 -10.61 5.78
N LEU A 142 18.82 -9.47 5.09
CA LEU A 142 19.69 -9.40 3.92
C LEU A 142 21.10 -8.97 4.27
N GLY A 143 21.26 -8.11 5.27
CA GLY A 143 22.57 -7.65 5.65
C GLY A 143 22.54 -6.66 6.79
N LYS A 144 23.70 -6.37 7.32
CA LYS A 144 23.87 -5.43 8.43
C LYS A 144 24.10 -4.03 7.91
N PRO A 145 23.92 -3.01 8.77
CA PRO A 145 24.21 -1.64 8.35
C PRO A 145 25.64 -1.52 7.83
N GLY A 146 25.79 -0.89 6.65
CA GLY A 146 27.11 -0.66 6.07
C GLY A 146 27.68 -1.81 5.27
N GLU A 147 27.01 -2.93 5.19
CA GLU A 147 27.44 -4.04 4.34
C GLU A 147 27.04 -3.82 2.88
N HIS A 148 27.80 -4.44 1.97
CA HIS A 148 27.54 -4.32 0.54
C HIS A 148 26.57 -5.40 0.09
N GLU A 149 25.30 -5.25 0.44
CA GLU A 149 24.27 -6.21 0.09
C GLU A 149 23.29 -5.66 -0.92
N THR A 150 23.62 -4.51 -1.51
CA THR A 150 22.72 -3.82 -2.44
C THR A 150 22.38 -4.64 -3.67
N GLU A 151 23.30 -5.49 -4.12
CA GLU A 151 23.06 -6.34 -5.29
C GLU A 151 21.96 -7.36 -5.02
N ILE A 152 21.94 -7.92 -3.83
CA ILE A 152 20.89 -8.84 -3.41
C ILE A 152 19.55 -8.12 -3.36
N ASP A 153 19.54 -6.91 -2.80
CA ASP A 153 18.34 -6.09 -2.74
C ASP A 153 17.78 -5.82 -4.13
N SER A 154 18.64 -5.50 -5.08
CA SER A 154 18.24 -5.20 -6.44
C SER A 154 17.61 -6.42 -7.12
N ILE A 155 18.17 -7.61 -6.90
CA ILE A 155 17.63 -8.84 -7.47
C ILE A 155 16.25 -9.12 -6.92
N LEU A 156 16.08 -8.97 -5.60
CA LEU A 156 14.79 -9.23 -4.95
C LEU A 156 13.74 -8.23 -5.35
N SER A 157 14.09 -6.98 -5.50
CA SER A 157 13.12 -5.95 -5.85
C SER A 157 12.62 -6.06 -7.28
N LYS A 158 13.29 -6.80 -8.14
CA LYS A 158 12.84 -7.04 -9.51
C LYS A 158 11.73 -8.09 -9.59
N ASN A 159 11.61 -8.88 -8.58
CA ASN A 159 10.61 -9.94 -8.53
C ASN A 159 9.39 -9.50 -7.75
#